data_b49fe17be3de7c0b8b90e4d54230c6c3
#
_entry.id   b49fe17be3de7c0b8b90e4d54230c6c3
#
_cell.length_a   1.000
_cell.length_b   1.000
_cell.length_c   1.000
_cell.angle_alpha   90.00
_cell.angle_beta   90.00
_cell.angle_gamma   90.00
#
_symmetry.space_group_name_H-M   'P 1'
#
loop_
_entity.id
_entity.type
_entity.pdbx_description
1 polymer ?
#
loop_
_entity_poly.entity_id
_entity_poly.type
_entity_poly.pdbx_seq_one_letter_code
_entity_poly.pdbx_strand_id
1 'polypeptide(L)'
;DQKAFDKNSDFLDEDIKKYYTLEGIEKDDFLDFNSNNFSQIISLPFINQTSQKKVYFPINLLANLYASNGLSTGNTKDEAKVQALCEIFERNVKIKVIKDGLSLPEFPKEILNNFSKITEDIKSLEEKGFKIKVYDSSLGGIYPVTAIAFINPKNNTLFLSFGSHPILEVSIERTLTELLQGREIDELDSFEKPTFDMEEIASNSNLESHFVDSNAKVGLQFLSSKKSFAYTPWKFDTEKSSEQFAILKEILNKENKTIYLREYDYLGFYSCHMIV
;
A
#
# COMPACT_ATOMS: atom_id res chain seq x y z
N ASP A 1 18.64 0.70 21.19
CA ASP A 1 19.74 0.95 20.23
C ASP A 1 19.51 2.17 19.32
N GLN A 2 18.98 3.25 19.87
CA GLN A 2 18.87 4.52 19.15
C GLN A 2 20.23 5.20 19.02
N LYS A 3 20.45 5.93 17.94
CA LYS A 3 21.65 6.71 17.70
C LYS A 3 21.27 8.14 17.34
N ALA A 4 21.99 9.13 17.89
CA ALA A 4 21.84 10.50 17.45
C ALA A 4 22.34 10.61 16.01
N PHE A 5 21.51 11.20 15.15
CA PHE A 5 21.85 11.49 13.77
C PHE A 5 22.15 12.98 13.64
N ASP A 6 23.24 13.30 13.00
CA ASP A 6 23.57 14.63 12.53
C ASP A 6 24.18 14.56 11.12
N LYS A 7 24.41 15.71 10.48
CA LYS A 7 24.92 15.74 9.10
C LYS A 7 26.30 15.11 8.89
N ASN A 8 27.05 14.85 9.98
CA ASN A 8 28.36 14.21 9.95
C ASN A 8 28.26 12.71 10.26
N SER A 9 27.10 12.22 10.69
CA SER A 9 26.90 10.80 11.03
C SER A 9 26.91 9.91 9.80
N ASP A 10 27.51 8.74 9.91
CA ASP A 10 27.32 7.68 8.95
C ASP A 10 26.01 6.95 9.24
N PHE A 11 25.06 7.08 8.33
CA PHE A 11 23.70 6.54 8.42
C PHE A 11 23.26 6.11 7.02
N LEU A 12 22.18 5.39 6.87
CA LEU A 12 21.73 4.81 5.61
C LEU A 12 22.87 4.10 4.86
N ASP A 13 22.55 3.14 4.03
CA ASP A 13 23.55 2.57 3.14
C ASP A 13 23.67 3.39 1.83
N GLU A 14 24.70 3.08 1.05
CA GLU A 14 25.01 3.84 -0.15
C GLU A 14 23.92 3.75 -1.22
N ASP A 15 23.18 2.63 -1.28
CA ASP A 15 22.11 2.45 -2.24
C ASP A 15 20.92 3.38 -1.94
N ILE A 16 20.55 3.49 -0.65
CA ILE A 16 19.50 4.42 -0.22
C ILE A 16 19.95 5.87 -0.40
N LYS A 17 21.17 6.21 -0.01
CA LYS A 17 21.70 7.57 -0.21
C LYS A 17 21.67 7.99 -1.67
N LYS A 18 22.10 7.08 -2.56
CA LYS A 18 22.04 7.31 -4.01
C LYS A 18 20.62 7.53 -4.51
N TYR A 19 19.67 6.72 -4.03
CA TYR A 19 18.26 6.86 -4.41
C TYR A 19 17.73 8.24 -4.01
N TYR A 20 17.92 8.68 -2.77
CA TYR A 20 17.43 9.98 -2.32
C TYR A 20 18.11 11.15 -3.03
N THR A 21 19.39 11.05 -3.36
CA THR A 21 20.09 12.08 -4.15
C THR A 21 19.48 12.20 -5.55
N LEU A 22 19.06 11.08 -6.18
CA LEU A 22 18.36 11.11 -7.47
C LEU A 22 16.99 11.76 -7.38
N GLU A 23 16.32 11.65 -6.24
CA GLU A 23 15.04 12.32 -5.95
C GLU A 23 15.21 13.78 -5.46
N GLY A 24 16.44 14.30 -5.45
CA GLY A 24 16.74 15.67 -5.03
C GLY A 24 16.76 15.90 -3.52
N ILE A 25 16.86 14.84 -2.73
CA ILE A 25 16.98 14.91 -1.26
C ILE A 25 18.44 14.81 -0.88
N GLU A 26 18.95 15.86 -0.24
CA GLU A 26 20.34 15.94 0.19
C GLU A 26 20.52 15.64 1.69
N LYS A 27 21.75 15.50 2.12
CA LYS A 27 22.07 15.11 3.50
C LYS A 27 21.52 16.08 4.55
N ASP A 28 21.53 17.36 4.27
CA ASP A 28 21.04 18.39 5.20
C ASP A 28 19.51 18.34 5.34
N ASP A 29 18.77 17.89 4.31
CA ASP A 29 17.32 17.74 4.34
C ASP A 29 16.88 16.69 5.37
N PHE A 30 17.70 15.65 5.62
CA PHE A 30 17.36 14.63 6.62
C PHE A 30 17.33 15.17 8.05
N LEU A 31 18.04 16.27 8.34
CA LEU A 31 18.02 16.88 9.66
C LEU A 31 16.78 17.73 9.89
N ASP A 32 16.33 18.42 8.84
CA ASP A 32 15.26 19.42 8.94
C ASP A 32 13.98 19.05 8.20
N PHE A 33 13.89 17.87 7.65
CA PHE A 33 12.74 17.44 6.88
C PHE A 33 11.44 17.52 7.72
N ASN A 34 10.72 18.64 7.63
CA ASN A 34 9.52 18.97 8.39
C ASN A 34 9.63 18.86 9.93
N SER A 35 10.85 18.90 10.49
CA SER A 35 11.06 18.68 11.92
C SER A 35 11.36 19.95 12.70
N ASN A 36 11.75 21.03 12.06
CA ASN A 36 12.28 22.26 12.67
C ASN A 36 13.48 22.00 13.61
N ASN A 37 14.19 20.91 13.41
CA ASN A 37 15.37 20.55 14.18
C ASN A 37 16.61 20.57 13.29
N PHE A 38 17.45 21.59 13.49
CA PHE A 38 18.59 21.88 12.64
C PHE A 38 19.93 21.31 13.15
N SER A 39 19.95 20.59 14.27
CA SER A 39 21.20 20.14 14.88
C SER A 39 21.35 18.63 14.94
N GLN A 40 20.46 17.96 15.59
CA GLN A 40 20.49 16.51 15.77
C GLN A 40 19.10 15.92 15.80
N ILE A 41 18.98 14.72 15.24
CA ILE A 41 17.73 13.94 15.28
C ILE A 41 18.05 12.49 15.66
N ILE A 42 17.11 11.84 16.33
CA ILE A 42 17.24 10.41 16.64
C ILE A 42 17.10 9.60 15.37
N SER A 43 17.97 8.62 15.19
CA SER A 43 17.83 7.59 14.15
C SER A 43 17.56 6.21 14.76
N LEU A 44 16.77 5.42 14.05
CA LEU A 44 16.37 4.08 14.47
C LEU A 44 17.08 3.02 13.65
N PRO A 45 17.54 1.92 14.27
CA PRO A 45 18.22 0.84 13.56
C PRO A 45 17.23 -0.06 12.82
N PHE A 46 17.57 -0.38 11.60
CA PHE A 46 16.97 -1.42 10.76
C PHE A 46 18.05 -2.40 10.32
N ILE A 47 17.68 -3.63 10.04
CA ILE A 47 18.59 -4.63 9.48
C ILE A 47 18.28 -4.78 8.00
N ASN A 48 19.28 -4.49 7.16
CA ASN A 48 19.23 -4.81 5.74
C ASN A 48 19.16 -6.34 5.60
N GLN A 49 18.06 -6.85 5.05
CA GLN A 49 17.79 -8.31 5.01
C GLN A 49 18.67 -9.06 4.01
N THR A 50 19.34 -8.36 3.11
CA THR A 50 20.28 -8.94 2.15
C THR A 50 21.70 -9.00 2.72
N SER A 51 22.22 -7.86 3.18
CA SER A 51 23.59 -7.76 3.68
C SER A 51 23.76 -8.08 5.17
N GLN A 52 22.66 -8.18 5.92
CA GLN A 52 22.61 -8.35 7.37
C GLN A 52 23.27 -7.21 8.16
N LYS A 53 23.53 -6.09 7.50
CA LYS A 53 24.11 -4.90 8.14
C LYS A 53 23.03 -4.06 8.81
N LYS A 54 23.42 -3.44 9.92
CA LYS A 54 22.59 -2.45 10.61
C LYS A 54 22.67 -1.12 9.87
N VAL A 55 21.50 -0.55 9.56
CA VAL A 55 21.34 0.74 8.87
C VAL A 55 20.47 1.63 9.75
N TYR A 56 20.83 2.89 9.89
CA TYR A 56 20.10 3.82 10.75
C TYR A 56 19.27 4.80 9.92
N PHE A 57 17.99 4.85 10.17
CA PHE A 57 17.05 5.77 9.52
C PHE A 57 16.71 6.93 10.46
N PRO A 58 16.85 8.19 10.05
CA PRO A 58 16.40 9.35 10.82
C PRO A 58 14.89 9.30 11.06
N ILE A 59 14.47 9.66 12.28
CA ILE A 59 13.04 9.57 12.66
C ILE A 59 12.16 10.52 11.86
N ASN A 60 12.66 11.68 11.44
CA ASN A 60 11.92 12.60 10.59
C ASN A 60 11.68 12.03 9.18
N LEU A 61 12.64 11.28 8.63
CA LEU A 61 12.44 10.55 7.38
C LEU A 61 11.34 9.49 7.52
N LEU A 62 11.41 8.71 8.60
CA LEU A 62 10.39 7.70 8.89
C LEU A 62 8.98 8.31 9.03
N ALA A 63 8.87 9.43 9.74
CA ALA A 63 7.59 10.07 10.00
C ALA A 63 6.99 10.77 8.77
N ASN A 64 7.81 11.36 7.92
CA ASN A 64 7.33 12.22 6.82
C ASN A 64 7.27 11.52 5.46
N LEU A 65 8.19 10.60 5.14
CA LEU A 65 8.17 9.89 3.87
C LEU A 65 7.48 8.53 3.95
N TYR A 66 7.71 7.79 5.02
CA TYR A 66 7.14 6.46 5.17
C TYR A 66 5.88 6.44 6.02
N ALA A 67 5.74 7.39 6.95
CA ALA A 67 4.64 7.44 7.90
C ALA A 67 4.44 6.08 8.60
N SER A 68 3.24 5.51 8.54
CA SER A 68 2.96 4.16 9.05
C SER A 68 3.17 3.05 8.02
N ASN A 69 3.55 3.36 6.78
CA ASN A 69 3.68 2.37 5.73
C ASN A 69 4.71 1.29 6.08
N GLY A 70 4.29 0.03 6.07
CA GLY A 70 5.12 -1.09 6.49
C GLY A 70 5.30 -1.23 8.00
N LEU A 71 4.56 -0.48 8.83
CA LEU A 71 4.51 -0.65 10.28
C LEU A 71 3.32 -1.52 10.66
N SER A 72 3.57 -2.65 11.31
CA SER A 72 2.51 -3.61 11.62
C SER A 72 2.75 -4.33 12.94
N THR A 73 1.68 -4.92 13.45
CA THR A 73 1.65 -5.78 14.64
C THR A 73 0.92 -7.08 14.30
N GLY A 74 1.34 -8.18 14.88
CA GLY A 74 0.71 -9.47 14.69
C GLY A 74 0.83 -10.37 15.92
N ASN A 75 0.04 -11.44 15.95
CA ASN A 75 0.12 -12.45 16.99
C ASN A 75 1.41 -13.30 16.85
N THR A 76 1.97 -13.35 15.66
CA THR A 76 3.25 -14.00 15.37
C THR A 76 4.16 -13.06 14.56
N LYS A 77 5.45 -13.38 14.55
CA LYS A 77 6.46 -12.65 13.77
C LYS A 77 6.16 -12.65 12.28
N ASP A 78 5.77 -13.80 11.75
CA ASP A 78 5.51 -13.95 10.32
C ASP A 78 4.23 -13.23 9.91
N GLU A 79 3.19 -13.27 10.76
CA GLU A 79 1.94 -12.53 10.53
C GLU A 79 2.19 -11.02 10.46
N ALA A 80 2.93 -10.45 11.40
CA ALA A 80 3.29 -9.04 11.36
C ALA A 80 4.09 -8.70 10.09
N LYS A 81 5.05 -9.54 9.70
CA LYS A 81 5.85 -9.33 8.48
C LYS A 81 5.01 -9.40 7.21
N VAL A 82 4.07 -10.33 7.13
CA VAL A 82 3.11 -10.42 6.02
C VAL A 82 2.28 -9.15 5.94
N GLN A 83 1.73 -8.71 7.08
CA GLN A 83 0.92 -7.49 7.14
C GLN A 83 1.70 -6.26 6.67
N ALA A 84 2.95 -6.09 7.13
CA ALA A 84 3.82 -4.98 6.74
C ALA A 84 4.06 -4.94 5.23
N LEU A 85 4.40 -6.08 4.61
CA LEU A 85 4.63 -6.14 3.16
C LEU A 85 3.34 -6.00 2.35
N CYS A 86 2.22 -6.53 2.85
CA CYS A 86 0.93 -6.34 2.19
C CYS A 86 0.58 -4.86 2.08
N GLU A 87 0.74 -4.07 3.14
CA GLU A 87 0.49 -2.62 3.10
C GLU A 87 1.41 -1.91 2.10
N ILE A 88 2.69 -2.26 2.06
CA ILE A 88 3.64 -1.70 1.10
C ILE A 88 3.22 -2.02 -0.34
N PHE A 89 2.84 -3.26 -0.64
CA PHE A 89 2.37 -3.65 -1.97
C PHE A 89 1.06 -2.97 -2.35
N GLU A 90 0.11 -2.91 -1.43
CA GLU A 90 -1.16 -2.22 -1.63
C GLU A 90 -0.95 -0.77 -2.05
N ARG A 91 -0.19 -0.01 -1.26
CA ARG A 91 0.08 1.41 -1.54
C ARG A 91 0.88 1.61 -2.83
N ASN A 92 1.88 0.78 -3.08
CA ASN A 92 2.67 0.84 -4.32
C ASN A 92 1.78 0.60 -5.55
N VAL A 93 0.96 -0.45 -5.53
CA VAL A 93 0.07 -0.79 -6.64
C VAL A 93 -1.02 0.27 -6.80
N LYS A 94 -1.62 0.74 -5.71
CA LYS A 94 -2.62 1.82 -5.73
C LYS A 94 -2.09 3.06 -6.44
N ILE A 95 -0.95 3.57 -6.00
CA ILE A 95 -0.34 4.77 -6.60
C ILE A 95 -0.02 4.53 -8.07
N LYS A 96 0.52 3.37 -8.44
CA LYS A 96 0.80 3.03 -9.84
C LYS A 96 -0.46 2.99 -10.69
N VAL A 97 -1.52 2.34 -10.23
CA VAL A 97 -2.80 2.27 -10.94
C VAL A 97 -3.40 3.65 -11.17
N ILE A 98 -3.38 4.51 -10.16
CA ILE A 98 -3.91 5.88 -10.23
C ILE A 98 -3.06 6.74 -11.15
N LYS A 99 -1.76 6.83 -10.88
CA LYS A 99 -0.82 7.69 -11.62
C LYS A 99 -0.75 7.38 -13.10
N ASP A 100 -0.70 6.08 -13.44
CA ASP A 100 -0.57 5.62 -14.83
C ASP A 100 -1.93 5.48 -15.55
N GLY A 101 -3.04 5.74 -14.85
CA GLY A 101 -4.41 5.62 -15.39
C GLY A 101 -4.75 4.21 -15.87
N LEU A 102 -4.31 3.18 -15.13
CA LEU A 102 -4.48 1.79 -15.56
C LEU A 102 -5.94 1.34 -15.43
N SER A 103 -6.43 0.62 -16.44
CA SER A 103 -7.72 -0.07 -16.40
C SER A 103 -7.49 -1.55 -16.11
N LEU A 104 -8.04 -2.02 -14.99
CA LEU A 104 -7.81 -3.35 -14.47
C LEU A 104 -8.89 -4.35 -14.92
N PRO A 105 -8.59 -5.64 -15.10
CA PRO A 105 -9.59 -6.66 -15.39
C PRO A 105 -10.45 -6.94 -14.16
N GLU A 106 -11.76 -7.12 -14.36
CA GLU A 106 -12.68 -7.55 -13.32
C GLU A 106 -12.44 -9.04 -12.99
N PHE A 107 -12.60 -9.42 -11.71
CA PHE A 107 -12.64 -10.84 -11.36
C PHE A 107 -13.83 -11.53 -11.99
N PRO A 108 -13.65 -12.75 -12.54
CA PRO A 108 -14.78 -13.58 -13.00
C PRO A 108 -15.79 -13.82 -11.86
N LYS A 109 -17.07 -13.73 -12.17
CA LYS A 109 -18.13 -13.94 -11.17
C LYS A 109 -18.06 -15.32 -10.51
N GLU A 110 -17.62 -16.31 -11.26
CA GLU A 110 -17.45 -17.68 -10.79
C GLU A 110 -16.42 -17.78 -9.64
N ILE A 111 -15.41 -16.93 -9.67
CA ILE A 111 -14.41 -16.85 -8.58
C ILE A 111 -15.02 -16.19 -7.35
N LEU A 112 -15.71 -15.06 -7.53
CA LEU A 112 -16.32 -14.33 -6.42
C LEU A 112 -17.42 -15.13 -5.72
N ASN A 113 -18.16 -15.95 -6.46
CA ASN A 113 -19.23 -16.81 -5.93
C ASN A 113 -18.72 -17.89 -4.95
N ASN A 114 -17.40 -18.15 -4.91
CA ASN A 114 -16.81 -19.06 -3.91
C ASN A 114 -16.74 -18.41 -2.51
N PHE A 115 -16.91 -17.10 -2.41
CA PHE A 115 -16.78 -16.33 -1.18
C PHE A 115 -18.17 -15.77 -0.77
N SER A 116 -18.96 -16.58 -0.05
CA SER A 116 -20.35 -16.26 0.29
C SER A 116 -20.48 -14.95 1.05
N LYS A 117 -19.64 -14.73 2.09
CA LYS A 117 -19.67 -13.50 2.90
C LYS A 117 -19.39 -12.26 2.04
N ILE A 118 -18.36 -12.30 1.19
CA ILE A 118 -18.01 -11.19 0.29
C ILE A 118 -19.16 -10.87 -0.66
N THR A 119 -19.79 -11.89 -1.24
CA THR A 119 -20.94 -11.70 -2.16
C THR A 119 -22.16 -11.14 -1.44
N GLU A 120 -22.42 -11.53 -0.20
CA GLU A 120 -23.47 -10.98 0.66
C GLU A 120 -23.22 -9.49 0.99
N ASP A 121 -21.99 -9.14 1.37
CA ASP A 121 -21.59 -7.76 1.67
C ASP A 121 -21.71 -6.86 0.43
N ILE A 122 -21.24 -7.33 -0.73
CA ILE A 122 -21.40 -6.62 -2.01
C ILE A 122 -22.88 -6.40 -2.31
N LYS A 123 -23.70 -7.45 -2.20
CA LYS A 123 -25.13 -7.36 -2.45
C LYS A 123 -25.82 -6.35 -1.53
N SER A 124 -25.45 -6.31 -0.26
CA SER A 124 -25.97 -5.33 0.71
C SER A 124 -25.69 -3.89 0.30
N LEU A 125 -24.51 -3.62 -0.27
CA LEU A 125 -24.15 -2.30 -0.81
C LEU A 125 -24.93 -1.99 -2.10
N GLU A 126 -25.12 -2.98 -2.97
CA GLU A 126 -25.88 -2.83 -4.22
C GLU A 126 -27.37 -2.56 -3.95
N GLU A 127 -27.97 -3.19 -2.93
CA GLU A 127 -29.35 -2.93 -2.48
C GLU A 127 -29.56 -1.49 -2.00
N LYS A 128 -28.49 -0.80 -1.56
CA LYS A 128 -28.51 0.62 -1.21
C LYS A 128 -28.36 1.54 -2.44
N GLY A 129 -28.19 0.97 -3.62
CA GLY A 129 -28.16 1.68 -4.89
C GLY A 129 -26.75 1.98 -5.43
N PHE A 130 -25.71 1.45 -4.81
CA PHE A 130 -24.35 1.54 -5.30
C PHE A 130 -24.05 0.45 -6.35
N LYS A 131 -22.99 0.63 -7.13
CA LYS A 131 -22.45 -0.42 -8.01
C LYS A 131 -21.05 -0.76 -7.52
N ILE A 132 -20.85 -2.04 -7.25
CA ILE A 132 -19.57 -2.57 -6.74
C ILE A 132 -18.94 -3.43 -7.83
N LYS A 133 -17.66 -3.21 -8.10
CA LYS A 133 -16.88 -4.03 -9.03
C LYS A 133 -15.56 -4.40 -8.40
N VAL A 134 -15.24 -5.69 -8.44
CA VAL A 134 -13.99 -6.25 -7.89
C VAL A 134 -13.01 -6.50 -9.03
N TYR A 135 -11.79 -5.99 -8.87
CA TYR A 135 -10.76 -6.01 -9.90
C TYR A 135 -9.52 -6.77 -9.45
N ASP A 136 -8.94 -7.52 -10.39
CA ASP A 136 -7.60 -8.06 -10.28
C ASP A 136 -6.58 -6.93 -10.43
N SER A 137 -6.00 -6.51 -9.32
CA SER A 137 -4.97 -5.47 -9.26
C SER A 137 -3.57 -6.05 -9.14
N SER A 138 -3.41 -7.32 -9.52
CA SER A 138 -2.12 -8.02 -9.44
C SER A 138 -1.08 -7.54 -10.46
N LEU A 139 -1.45 -6.63 -11.37
CA LEU A 139 -0.62 -6.13 -12.47
C LEU A 139 -0.02 -7.28 -13.32
N GLY A 140 -0.89 -8.20 -13.77
CA GLY A 140 -0.49 -9.37 -14.55
C GLY A 140 0.07 -10.52 -13.69
N GLY A 141 -0.39 -10.65 -12.45
CA GLY A 141 -0.01 -11.72 -11.53
C GLY A 141 1.33 -11.49 -10.80
N ILE A 142 1.76 -10.23 -10.67
CA ILE A 142 3.01 -9.89 -9.96
C ILE A 142 2.74 -9.73 -8.46
N TYR A 143 1.72 -8.96 -8.09
CA TYR A 143 1.44 -8.58 -6.70
C TYR A 143 0.14 -9.20 -6.18
N PRO A 144 0.07 -9.61 -4.90
CA PRO A 144 -1.18 -10.11 -4.30
C PRO A 144 -2.09 -8.95 -3.86
N VAL A 145 -2.57 -8.17 -4.83
CA VAL A 145 -3.38 -6.97 -4.59
C VAL A 145 -4.69 -7.07 -5.36
N THR A 146 -5.77 -6.70 -4.69
CA THR A 146 -7.12 -6.57 -5.27
C THR A 146 -7.58 -5.12 -5.18
N ALA A 147 -8.53 -4.73 -6.01
CA ALA A 147 -9.14 -3.42 -5.94
C ALA A 147 -10.66 -3.53 -6.06
N ILE A 148 -11.37 -2.60 -5.43
CA ILE A 148 -12.82 -2.47 -5.56
C ILE A 148 -13.15 -1.05 -6.00
N ALA A 149 -13.95 -0.94 -7.07
CA ALA A 149 -14.58 0.30 -7.44
C ALA A 149 -15.95 0.39 -6.81
N PHE A 150 -16.15 1.45 -6.06
CA PHE A 150 -17.42 1.86 -5.49
C PHE A 150 -17.97 3.02 -6.33
N ILE A 151 -19.06 2.79 -7.04
CA ILE A 151 -19.66 3.75 -7.95
C ILE A 151 -21.02 4.15 -7.40
N ASN A 152 -21.23 5.44 -7.19
CA ASN A 152 -22.55 5.96 -6.87
C ASN A 152 -23.22 6.54 -8.13
N PRO A 153 -24.23 5.86 -8.69
CA PRO A 153 -24.87 6.31 -9.92
C PRO A 153 -25.76 7.55 -9.73
N LYS A 154 -26.12 7.92 -8.49
CA LYS A 154 -26.96 9.10 -8.20
C LYS A 154 -26.22 10.41 -8.45
N ASN A 155 -24.92 10.45 -8.10
CA ASN A 155 -24.10 11.64 -8.23
C ASN A 155 -22.89 11.46 -9.15
N ASN A 156 -22.71 10.26 -9.72
CA ASN A 156 -21.60 9.87 -10.59
C ASN A 156 -20.22 9.97 -9.93
N THR A 157 -20.13 9.64 -8.64
CA THR A 157 -18.86 9.57 -7.94
C THR A 157 -18.23 8.19 -8.07
N LEU A 158 -16.91 8.14 -7.97
CA LEU A 158 -16.11 6.92 -8.04
C LEU A 158 -15.06 6.92 -6.94
N PHE A 159 -15.06 5.89 -6.13
CA PHE A 159 -14.02 5.64 -5.14
C PHE A 159 -13.33 4.30 -5.45
N LEU A 160 -12.02 4.25 -5.29
CA LEU A 160 -11.23 3.03 -5.42
C LEU A 160 -10.61 2.67 -4.08
N SER A 161 -10.94 1.48 -3.62
CA SER A 161 -10.30 0.83 -2.48
C SER A 161 -9.34 -0.25 -2.98
N PHE A 162 -8.26 -0.46 -2.24
CA PHE A 162 -7.27 -1.50 -2.52
C PHE A 162 -7.04 -2.32 -1.26
N GLY A 163 -6.63 -3.56 -1.43
CA GLY A 163 -6.26 -4.45 -0.35
C GLY A 163 -5.27 -5.49 -0.84
N SER A 164 -4.40 -5.93 0.04
CA SER A 164 -3.36 -6.89 -0.28
C SER A 164 -3.30 -8.01 0.75
N HIS A 165 -3.27 -9.22 0.25
CA HIS A 165 -2.96 -10.42 1.02
C HIS A 165 -2.69 -11.60 0.10
N PRO A 166 -1.78 -12.55 0.40
CA PRO A 166 -1.60 -13.75 -0.39
C PRO A 166 -2.88 -14.58 -0.56
N ILE A 167 -3.70 -14.74 0.48
CA ILE A 167 -5.02 -15.40 0.37
C ILE A 167 -6.00 -14.46 -0.31
N LEU A 168 -6.57 -14.88 -1.45
CA LEU A 168 -7.47 -14.07 -2.26
C LEU A 168 -8.68 -13.56 -1.48
N GLU A 169 -9.35 -14.44 -0.75
CA GLU A 169 -10.52 -14.07 0.07
C GLU A 169 -10.19 -12.95 1.05
N VAL A 170 -9.06 -13.08 1.76
CA VAL A 170 -8.59 -12.07 2.71
C VAL A 170 -8.23 -10.75 2.01
N SER A 171 -7.62 -10.82 0.83
CA SER A 171 -7.31 -9.62 0.04
C SER A 171 -8.58 -8.84 -0.33
N ILE A 172 -9.62 -9.53 -0.81
CA ILE A 172 -10.90 -8.91 -1.17
C ILE A 172 -11.62 -8.39 0.08
N GLU A 173 -11.64 -9.16 1.19
CA GLU A 173 -12.27 -8.73 2.44
C GLU A 173 -11.61 -7.45 2.98
N ARG A 174 -10.28 -7.35 2.97
CA ARG A 174 -9.56 -6.13 3.33
C ARG A 174 -9.94 -4.96 2.43
N THR A 175 -10.02 -5.20 1.13
CA THR A 175 -10.42 -4.15 0.17
C THR A 175 -11.82 -3.63 0.46
N LEU A 176 -12.75 -4.49 0.87
CA LEU A 176 -14.11 -4.08 1.28
C LEU A 176 -14.11 -3.32 2.61
N THR A 177 -13.32 -3.77 3.59
CA THR A 177 -13.25 -3.11 4.90
C THR A 177 -12.59 -1.74 4.81
N GLU A 178 -11.56 -1.58 3.98
CA GLU A 178 -10.95 -0.27 3.70
C GLU A 178 -11.94 0.72 3.07
N LEU A 179 -12.87 0.24 2.26
CA LEU A 179 -13.93 1.07 1.70
C LEU A 179 -14.76 1.78 2.79
N LEU A 180 -15.03 1.08 3.89
CA LEU A 180 -15.91 1.52 4.97
C LEU A 180 -15.14 2.06 6.19
N GLN A 181 -13.81 1.98 6.19
CA GLN A 181 -12.98 2.36 7.33
C GLN A 181 -13.12 3.86 7.63
N GLY A 182 -13.58 4.16 8.86
CA GLY A 182 -13.76 5.53 9.33
C GLY A 182 -14.88 6.31 8.64
N ARG A 183 -15.79 5.63 7.91
CA ARG A 183 -16.91 6.25 7.19
C ARG A 183 -18.22 5.63 7.60
N GLU A 184 -19.23 6.48 7.75
CA GLU A 184 -20.61 6.04 7.82
C GLU A 184 -21.20 5.90 6.40
N ILE A 185 -22.26 5.11 6.26
CA ILE A 185 -22.87 4.83 4.95
C ILE A 185 -23.36 6.13 4.28
N ASP A 186 -23.83 7.10 5.06
CA ASP A 186 -24.31 8.38 4.56
C ASP A 186 -23.17 9.29 4.05
N GLU A 187 -21.93 9.02 4.45
CA GLU A 187 -20.73 9.72 3.95
C GLU A 187 -20.23 9.20 2.61
N LEU A 188 -20.70 8.01 2.18
CA LEU A 188 -20.35 7.41 0.89
C LEU A 188 -20.89 8.21 -0.31
N ASP A 189 -21.73 9.22 -0.08
CA ASP A 189 -22.20 10.14 -1.12
C ASP A 189 -21.22 11.29 -1.40
N SER A 190 -20.16 11.45 -0.61
CA SER A 190 -19.20 12.57 -0.67
C SER A 190 -17.93 12.33 -1.49
N PHE A 191 -17.82 11.21 -2.18
CA PHE A 191 -16.65 10.90 -3.00
C PHE A 191 -16.49 11.82 -4.20
N GLU A 192 -15.26 11.92 -4.70
CA GLU A 192 -14.91 12.74 -5.84
C GLU A 192 -15.50 12.18 -7.16
N LYS A 193 -15.78 13.07 -8.10
CA LYS A 193 -16.16 12.67 -9.46
C LYS A 193 -14.89 12.32 -10.24
N PRO A 194 -14.93 11.24 -11.01
CA PRO A 194 -13.79 10.90 -11.87
C PRO A 194 -13.60 11.93 -12.97
N THR A 195 -12.36 12.08 -13.43
CA THR A 195 -11.97 13.05 -14.47
C THR A 195 -11.18 12.39 -15.61
N PHE A 196 -11.12 13.05 -16.76
CA PHE A 196 -10.21 12.69 -17.86
C PHE A 196 -8.85 13.42 -17.77
N ASP A 197 -8.71 14.37 -16.86
CA ASP A 197 -7.50 15.15 -16.69
C ASP A 197 -6.41 14.31 -15.99
N MET A 198 -5.52 13.75 -16.79
CA MET A 198 -4.42 12.93 -16.30
C MET A 198 -3.32 13.74 -15.63
N GLU A 199 -3.19 15.03 -15.89
CA GLU A 199 -2.23 15.89 -15.18
C GLU A 199 -2.71 16.11 -13.74
N GLU A 200 -4.01 16.36 -13.57
CA GLU A 200 -4.63 16.44 -12.25
C GLU A 200 -4.50 15.13 -11.49
N ILE A 201 -4.80 14.00 -12.13
CA ILE A 201 -4.71 12.67 -11.52
C ILE A 201 -3.28 12.34 -11.06
N ALA A 202 -2.28 12.63 -11.89
CA ALA A 202 -0.87 12.35 -11.59
C ALA A 202 -0.19 13.44 -10.74
N SER A 203 -0.91 14.49 -10.33
CA SER A 203 -0.37 15.54 -9.49
C SER A 203 0.06 15.02 -8.11
N ASN A 204 1.11 15.60 -7.56
CA ASN A 204 1.61 15.18 -6.23
C ASN A 204 0.54 15.29 -5.15
N SER A 205 -0.29 16.34 -5.17
CA SER A 205 -1.36 16.53 -4.19
C SER A 205 -2.44 15.44 -4.28
N ASN A 206 -2.83 15.03 -5.49
CA ASN A 206 -3.80 13.95 -5.67
C ASN A 206 -3.23 12.60 -5.24
N LEU A 207 -1.96 12.31 -5.59
CA LEU A 207 -1.29 11.08 -5.18
C LEU A 207 -1.07 11.01 -3.67
N GLU A 208 -0.74 12.13 -3.03
CA GLU A 208 -0.63 12.22 -1.56
C GLU A 208 -1.97 11.96 -0.88
N SER A 209 -3.07 12.54 -1.39
CA SER A 209 -4.42 12.25 -0.87
C SER A 209 -4.78 10.78 -1.01
N HIS A 210 -4.43 10.12 -2.12
CA HIS A 210 -4.61 8.67 -2.27
C HIS A 210 -3.73 7.86 -1.30
N PHE A 211 -2.55 8.38 -0.96
CA PHE A 211 -1.67 7.71 -0.01
C PHE A 211 -2.18 7.79 1.43
N VAL A 212 -2.77 8.93 1.81
CA VAL A 212 -3.19 9.20 3.20
C VAL A 212 -4.58 8.63 3.50
N ASP A 213 -5.60 8.99 2.70
CA ASP A 213 -7.01 8.71 3.01
C ASP A 213 -7.84 8.09 1.88
N SER A 214 -7.24 7.90 0.72
CA SER A 214 -7.88 7.35 -0.49
C SER A 214 -9.05 8.20 -1.05
N ASN A 215 -9.37 9.35 -0.48
CA ASN A 215 -10.45 10.22 -0.94
C ASN A 215 -9.94 11.28 -1.93
N ALA A 216 -9.51 10.83 -3.10
CA ALA A 216 -8.95 11.68 -4.13
C ALA A 216 -9.51 11.31 -5.51
N LYS A 217 -9.21 12.11 -6.53
CA LYS A 217 -9.74 11.93 -7.88
C LYS A 217 -9.17 10.71 -8.58
N VAL A 218 -10.02 9.99 -9.26
CA VAL A 218 -9.70 8.82 -10.09
C VAL A 218 -9.91 9.15 -11.55
N GLY A 219 -9.04 8.63 -12.42
CA GLY A 219 -9.17 8.76 -13.85
C GLY A 219 -10.34 7.93 -14.42
N LEU A 220 -11.14 8.52 -15.30
CA LEU A 220 -12.20 7.79 -16.01
C LEU A 220 -11.66 6.61 -16.84
N GLN A 221 -10.39 6.65 -17.20
CA GLN A 221 -9.68 5.56 -17.89
C GLN A 221 -9.73 4.25 -17.11
N PHE A 222 -9.82 4.30 -15.77
CA PHE A 222 -9.97 3.10 -14.94
C PHE A 222 -11.19 2.27 -15.34
N LEU A 223 -12.27 2.93 -15.72
CA LEU A 223 -13.52 2.28 -16.15
C LEU A 223 -13.52 1.84 -17.62
N SER A 224 -12.42 2.02 -18.35
CA SER A 224 -12.30 1.64 -19.77
C SER A 224 -12.60 0.16 -20.01
N SER A 225 -13.23 -0.15 -21.13
CA SER A 225 -13.41 -1.53 -21.60
C SER A 225 -12.08 -2.15 -22.08
N LYS A 226 -11.14 -1.32 -22.58
CA LYS A 226 -9.79 -1.76 -22.96
C LYS A 226 -8.94 -1.85 -21.70
N LYS A 227 -8.62 -3.06 -21.28
CA LYS A 227 -7.85 -3.32 -20.06
C LYS A 227 -6.36 -3.22 -20.30
N SER A 228 -5.63 -2.70 -19.31
CA SER A 228 -4.16 -2.61 -19.32
C SER A 228 -3.49 -3.96 -19.15
N PHE A 229 -4.17 -4.90 -18.49
CA PHE A 229 -3.72 -6.29 -18.28
C PHE A 229 -4.86 -7.26 -18.60
N ALA A 230 -4.49 -8.47 -19.00
CA ALA A 230 -5.41 -9.60 -18.98
C ALA A 230 -5.62 -10.08 -17.53
N TYR A 231 -6.80 -10.63 -17.24
CA TYR A 231 -7.02 -11.33 -15.98
C TYR A 231 -6.01 -12.47 -15.82
N THR A 232 -5.41 -12.55 -14.64
CA THR A 232 -4.47 -13.62 -14.29
C THR A 232 -5.01 -14.41 -13.11
N PRO A 233 -5.11 -15.77 -13.21
CA PRO A 233 -5.52 -16.58 -12.09
C PRO A 233 -4.65 -16.34 -10.86
N TRP A 234 -5.29 -16.21 -9.70
CA TRP A 234 -4.59 -16.00 -8.44
C TRP A 234 -3.69 -17.18 -8.11
N LYS A 235 -2.45 -16.91 -7.71
CA LYS A 235 -1.41 -17.94 -7.50
C LYS A 235 -0.66 -17.81 -6.18
N PHE A 236 -1.15 -16.96 -5.28
CA PHE A 236 -0.44 -16.63 -4.04
C PHE A 236 -0.98 -17.38 -2.83
N ASP A 237 -2.14 -18.07 -2.97
CA ASP A 237 -2.82 -18.73 -1.87
C ASP A 237 -1.91 -19.73 -1.13
N THR A 238 -1.74 -19.48 0.16
CA THR A 238 -1.14 -20.40 1.13
C THR A 238 -1.60 -20.02 2.53
N GLU A 239 -1.85 -21.00 3.38
CA GLU A 239 -2.38 -20.78 4.73
C GLU A 239 -1.31 -20.37 5.75
N LYS A 240 -0.06 -20.77 5.54
CA LYS A 240 1.01 -20.55 6.52
C LYS A 240 1.65 -19.18 6.33
N SER A 241 1.65 -18.35 7.38
CA SER A 241 2.23 -17.01 7.35
C SER A 241 3.71 -16.99 6.97
N SER A 242 4.49 -18.04 7.33
CA SER A 242 5.89 -18.17 6.90
C SER A 242 6.04 -18.37 5.39
N GLU A 243 5.13 -19.13 4.75
CA GLU A 243 5.10 -19.32 3.30
C GLU A 243 4.61 -18.05 2.61
N GLN A 244 3.60 -17.38 3.16
CA GLN A 244 3.10 -16.08 2.70
C GLN A 244 4.24 -15.05 2.67
N PHE A 245 4.98 -14.94 3.77
CA PHE A 245 6.13 -14.04 3.84
C PHE A 245 7.21 -14.38 2.81
N ALA A 246 7.50 -15.66 2.59
CA ALA A 246 8.46 -16.11 1.58
C ALA A 246 8.03 -15.69 0.16
N ILE A 247 6.75 -15.84 -0.19
CA ILE A 247 6.19 -15.42 -1.48
C ILE A 247 6.37 -13.90 -1.66
N LEU A 248 5.98 -13.10 -0.66
CA LEU A 248 6.09 -11.63 -0.74
C LEU A 248 7.55 -11.17 -0.87
N LYS A 249 8.45 -11.81 -0.13
CA LYS A 249 9.89 -11.54 -0.22
C LYS A 249 10.46 -11.90 -1.60
N GLU A 250 10.00 -13.00 -2.20
CA GLU A 250 10.44 -13.41 -3.54
C GLU A 250 10.03 -12.40 -4.61
N ILE A 251 8.85 -11.78 -4.51
CA ILE A 251 8.42 -10.71 -5.42
C ILE A 251 9.42 -9.56 -5.37
N LEU A 252 9.79 -9.09 -4.18
CA LEU A 252 10.76 -8.01 -4.00
C LEU A 252 12.16 -8.37 -4.50
N ASN A 253 12.59 -9.61 -4.28
CA ASN A 253 13.87 -10.09 -4.78
C ASN A 253 13.93 -10.07 -6.32
N LYS A 254 12.84 -10.44 -7.01
CA LYS A 254 12.74 -10.37 -8.48
C LYS A 254 12.80 -8.94 -9.01
N GLU A 255 12.38 -7.97 -8.21
CA GLU A 255 12.45 -6.55 -8.53
C GLU A 255 13.78 -5.91 -8.08
N ASN A 256 14.73 -6.69 -7.56
CA ASN A 256 15.98 -6.21 -6.99
C ASN A 256 15.78 -5.18 -5.87
N LYS A 257 14.71 -5.34 -5.07
CA LYS A 257 14.41 -4.51 -3.92
C LYS A 257 15.01 -5.07 -2.65
N THR A 258 15.50 -4.19 -1.80
CA THR A 258 16.07 -4.53 -0.49
C THR A 258 15.07 -4.24 0.61
N ILE A 259 14.87 -5.19 1.53
CA ILE A 259 14.04 -5.01 2.71
C ILE A 259 14.92 -4.56 3.87
N TYR A 260 14.55 -3.47 4.51
CA TYR A 260 15.09 -3.02 5.78
C TYR A 260 14.07 -3.30 6.86
N LEU A 261 14.43 -4.11 7.85
CA LEU A 261 13.53 -4.61 8.87
C LEU A 261 13.97 -4.16 10.26
N ARG A 262 13.04 -3.58 10.99
CA ARG A 262 13.12 -3.38 12.44
C ARG A 262 12.05 -4.20 13.13
N GLU A 263 12.46 -5.01 14.10
CA GLU A 263 11.58 -5.85 14.92
C GLU A 263 11.62 -5.38 16.38
N TYR A 264 10.48 -5.44 17.05
CA TYR A 264 10.36 -5.12 18.47
C TYR A 264 9.13 -5.76 19.09
N ASP A 265 9.21 -6.09 20.38
CA ASP A 265 8.07 -6.50 21.16
C ASP A 265 7.56 -5.30 21.96
N TYR A 266 6.26 -5.08 21.97
CA TYR A 266 5.62 -4.04 22.75
C TYR A 266 4.34 -4.58 23.41
N LEU A 267 4.28 -4.51 24.73
CA LEU A 267 3.14 -4.99 25.52
C LEU A 267 2.75 -6.47 25.24
N GLY A 268 3.72 -7.31 24.89
CA GLY A 268 3.50 -8.72 24.56
C GLY A 268 3.03 -8.98 23.12
N PHE A 269 2.96 -7.94 22.28
CA PHE A 269 2.70 -8.06 20.86
C PHE A 269 3.99 -7.93 20.06
N TYR A 270 4.13 -8.77 19.05
CA TYR A 270 5.22 -8.63 18.10
C TYR A 270 4.90 -7.55 17.10
N SER A 271 5.83 -6.63 16.90
CA SER A 271 5.71 -5.53 15.95
C SER A 271 6.92 -5.47 15.04
N CYS A 272 6.73 -5.02 13.83
CA CYS A 272 7.81 -4.74 12.90
C CYS A 272 7.54 -3.48 12.09
N HIS A 273 8.63 -2.87 11.63
CA HIS A 273 8.59 -1.83 10.62
C HIS A 273 9.49 -2.26 9.46
N MET A 274 8.94 -2.29 8.26
CA MET A 274 9.65 -2.60 7.03
C MET A 274 9.71 -1.39 6.11
N ILE A 275 10.86 -1.23 5.47
CA ILE A 275 11.11 -0.27 4.40
C ILE A 275 11.62 -1.05 3.20
N VAL A 276 11.16 -0.70 2.01
CA VAL A 276 11.52 -1.36 0.76
C VAL A 276 11.98 -0.32 -0.26
#